data_0ac78ae919d2e07bf971ee29ce42747f
#
_entry.id   0ac78ae919d2e07bf971ee29ce42747f
#
_cell.length_a   1.000
_cell.length_b   1.000
_cell.length_c   1.000
_cell.angle_alpha   90.00
_cell.angle_beta   90.00
_cell.angle_gamma   90.00
#
_symmetry.space_group_name_H-M   'P 1'
#
loop_
_entity.id
_entity.type
_entity.pdbx_description
1 polymer ?
#
loop_
_entity_poly.entity_id
_entity_poly.type
_entity_poly.pdbx_seq_one_letter_code
_entity_poly.pdbx_strand_id
1 'polypeptide(L)'
;IVQSQTDINEFLKTAGINYELVIKTEDESNSRTILKQCFTEEKTDVTKIRQHLSWGEKNAFSLILFMYYANLQDPDLIILDDPISSFDTNKKYAILQRMFKNVGNKNVTFAGKTVLLLTHDFEPITDFIVVGKLDESKAVASFICNVEGNVIEKDINPEDDVKLILRECKEISAD
;
A
#
# COMPACT_ATOMS: atom_id res chain seq x y z
N ILE A 1 -20.72 -7.94 3.53
CA ILE A 1 -20.34 -8.06 2.09
C ILE A 1 -20.44 -6.70 1.40
N VAL A 2 -21.57 -5.99 1.45
CA VAL A 2 -21.74 -4.68 0.77
C VAL A 2 -20.74 -3.65 1.27
N GLN A 3 -20.51 -3.55 2.56
CA GLN A 3 -19.54 -2.62 3.15
C GLN A 3 -18.12 -2.93 2.66
N SER A 4 -17.75 -4.21 2.60
CA SER A 4 -16.43 -4.63 2.11
C SER A 4 -16.21 -4.26 0.63
N GLN A 5 -17.25 -4.33 -0.20
CA GLN A 5 -17.17 -3.91 -1.60
C GLN A 5 -16.87 -2.41 -1.73
N THR A 6 -17.54 -1.57 -0.95
CA THR A 6 -17.33 -0.12 -0.95
C THR A 6 -15.89 0.21 -0.55
N ASP A 7 -15.39 -0.38 0.51
CA ASP A 7 -14.05 -0.13 1.03
C ASP A 7 -12.96 -0.59 0.05
N ILE A 8 -13.15 -1.75 -0.60
CA ILE A 8 -12.26 -2.24 -1.65
C ILE A 8 -12.22 -1.24 -2.81
N ASN A 9 -13.38 -0.78 -3.27
CA ASN A 9 -13.47 0.15 -4.39
C ASN A 9 -12.87 1.52 -4.06
N GLU A 10 -13.00 2.00 -2.83
CA GLU A 10 -12.29 3.20 -2.37
C GLU A 10 -10.77 3.03 -2.40
N PHE A 11 -10.26 1.88 -1.94
CA PHE A 11 -8.83 1.59 -2.01
C PHE A 11 -8.34 1.56 -3.46
N LEU A 12 -9.03 0.84 -4.35
CA LEU A 12 -8.70 0.75 -5.77
C LEU A 12 -8.66 2.13 -6.42
N LYS A 13 -9.63 2.99 -6.11
CA LYS A 13 -9.66 4.38 -6.57
C LYS A 13 -8.46 5.18 -6.06
N THR A 14 -8.08 5.03 -4.78
CA THR A 14 -6.90 5.68 -4.20
C THR A 14 -5.61 5.21 -4.85
N ALA A 15 -5.52 3.93 -5.20
CA ALA A 15 -4.42 3.36 -5.95
C ALA A 15 -4.41 3.76 -7.45
N GLY A 16 -5.39 4.57 -7.90
CA GLY A 16 -5.55 5.00 -9.28
C GLY A 16 -5.92 3.86 -10.23
N ILE A 17 -6.66 2.88 -9.73
CA ILE A 17 -7.12 1.74 -10.49
C ILE A 17 -8.50 2.01 -11.07
N ASN A 18 -8.62 1.80 -12.36
CA ASN A 18 -9.80 2.14 -13.14
C ASN A 18 -10.82 0.99 -13.23
N TYR A 19 -10.83 0.15 -12.22
CA TYR A 19 -11.76 -0.96 -12.09
C TYR A 19 -12.50 -0.91 -10.77
N GLU A 20 -13.75 -1.32 -10.78
CA GLU A 20 -14.54 -1.55 -9.58
C GLU A 20 -14.85 -3.04 -9.40
N LEU A 21 -14.78 -3.49 -8.18
CA LEU A 21 -15.19 -4.82 -7.77
C LEU A 21 -16.70 -4.81 -7.49
N VAL A 22 -17.43 -5.70 -8.13
CA VAL A 22 -18.87 -5.89 -7.90
C VAL A 22 -19.11 -7.33 -7.46
N ILE A 23 -19.73 -7.48 -6.30
CA ILE A 23 -20.12 -8.78 -5.78
C ILE A 23 -21.58 -8.99 -6.16
N LYS A 24 -21.85 -9.95 -7.06
CA LYS A 24 -23.21 -10.38 -7.40
C LYS A 24 -23.55 -11.60 -6.56
N THR A 25 -24.61 -11.52 -5.80
CA THR A 25 -25.17 -12.67 -5.07
C THR A 25 -26.19 -13.30 -6.00
N GLU A 26 -25.93 -14.52 -6.45
CA GLU A 26 -26.85 -15.27 -7.32
C GLU A 26 -27.89 -16.06 -6.47
N ASP A 27 -27.44 -16.59 -5.30
CA ASP A 27 -28.28 -17.27 -4.28
C ASP A 27 -27.65 -17.09 -2.90
N GLU A 28 -28.36 -17.51 -1.81
CA GLU A 28 -27.86 -17.40 -0.42
C GLU A 28 -26.48 -18.07 -0.19
N SER A 29 -26.08 -19.01 -1.05
CA SER A 29 -24.81 -19.76 -0.97
C SER A 29 -23.80 -19.43 -2.06
N ASN A 30 -24.18 -18.75 -3.14
CA ASN A 30 -23.33 -18.47 -4.29
C ASN A 30 -23.19 -16.96 -4.54
N SER A 31 -22.00 -16.42 -4.29
CA SER A 31 -21.63 -15.07 -4.69
C SER A 31 -20.55 -15.10 -5.76
N ARG A 32 -20.71 -14.31 -6.80
CA ARG A 32 -19.74 -14.14 -7.87
C ARG A 32 -19.12 -12.76 -7.81
N THR A 33 -17.80 -12.69 -7.79
CA THR A 33 -17.06 -11.43 -7.87
C THR A 33 -16.77 -11.09 -9.33
N ILE A 34 -17.16 -9.89 -9.74
CA ILE A 34 -16.99 -9.37 -11.09
C ILE A 34 -16.17 -8.09 -11.00
N LEU A 35 -15.23 -7.90 -11.92
CA LEU A 35 -14.57 -6.63 -12.15
C LEU A 35 -15.27 -5.90 -13.29
N LYS A 36 -15.53 -4.61 -13.07
CA LYS A 36 -16.07 -3.71 -14.06
C LYS A 36 -15.10 -2.57 -14.32
N GLN A 37 -14.99 -2.16 -15.56
CA GLN A 37 -14.20 -1.00 -15.95
C GLN A 37 -14.98 0.29 -15.67
N CYS A 38 -14.34 1.28 -15.01
CA CYS A 38 -15.02 2.50 -14.57
C CYS A 38 -15.29 3.53 -15.69
N PHE A 39 -14.62 3.42 -16.86
CA PHE A 39 -14.62 4.47 -17.91
C PHE A 39 -15.48 4.17 -19.14
N THR A 40 -16.14 3.05 -19.23
CA THR A 40 -17.06 2.76 -20.34
C THR A 40 -18.48 3.10 -19.94
N GLU A 41 -19.21 3.85 -20.78
CA GLU A 41 -20.64 4.11 -20.58
C GLU A 41 -21.45 2.80 -20.44
N GLU A 42 -21.01 1.75 -21.11
CA GLU A 42 -21.43 0.37 -20.86
C GLU A 42 -20.38 -0.31 -19.96
N LYS A 43 -20.68 -0.44 -18.67
CA LYS A 43 -19.83 -1.19 -17.72
C LYS A 43 -19.79 -2.67 -18.14
N THR A 44 -18.86 -3.01 -19.01
CA THR A 44 -18.68 -4.38 -19.50
C THR A 44 -18.02 -5.27 -18.43
N ASP A 45 -18.57 -6.45 -18.22
CA ASP A 45 -18.00 -7.44 -17.32
C ASP A 45 -16.66 -7.95 -17.90
N VAL A 46 -15.58 -7.79 -17.14
CA VAL A 46 -14.25 -8.27 -17.55
C VAL A 46 -14.15 -9.76 -17.26
N THR A 47 -14.27 -10.58 -18.30
CA THR A 47 -14.31 -12.05 -18.15
C THR A 47 -12.95 -12.70 -17.90
N LYS A 48 -11.84 -12.02 -18.25
CA LYS A 48 -10.45 -12.53 -18.07
C LYS A 48 -9.60 -11.50 -17.33
N ILE A 49 -9.93 -11.25 -16.08
CA ILE A 49 -9.33 -10.24 -15.20
C ILE A 49 -7.79 -10.22 -15.28
N ARG A 50 -7.14 -11.40 -15.22
CA ARG A 50 -5.68 -11.51 -15.23
C ARG A 50 -5.01 -10.99 -16.50
N GLN A 51 -5.72 -10.95 -17.62
CA GLN A 51 -5.17 -10.51 -18.91
C GLN A 51 -5.31 -8.99 -19.12
N HIS A 52 -6.24 -8.36 -18.41
CA HIS A 52 -6.56 -6.93 -18.57
C HIS A 52 -5.88 -6.03 -17.54
N LEU A 53 -5.49 -6.57 -16.39
CA LEU A 53 -4.82 -5.80 -15.35
C LEU A 53 -3.32 -5.69 -15.59
N SER A 54 -2.79 -4.49 -15.48
CA SER A 54 -1.35 -4.22 -15.38
C SER A 54 -0.76 -4.89 -14.11
N TRP A 55 0.56 -4.95 -14.03
CA TRP A 55 1.24 -5.51 -12.86
C TRP A 55 0.90 -4.76 -11.57
N GLY A 56 0.94 -3.42 -11.61
CA GLY A 56 0.57 -2.56 -10.47
C GLY A 56 -0.88 -2.76 -10.03
N GLU A 57 -1.81 -2.87 -10.98
CA GLU A 57 -3.22 -3.13 -10.66
C GLU A 57 -3.42 -4.50 -10.01
N LYS A 58 -2.70 -5.54 -10.47
CA LYS A 58 -2.72 -6.87 -9.83
C LYS A 58 -2.22 -6.81 -8.40
N ASN A 59 -1.12 -6.07 -8.17
CA ASN A 59 -0.55 -5.92 -6.83
C ASN A 59 -1.47 -5.16 -5.89
N ALA A 60 -2.11 -4.08 -6.34
CA ALA A 60 -3.07 -3.36 -5.51
C ALA A 60 -4.28 -4.23 -5.16
N PHE A 61 -4.77 -5.01 -6.11
CA PHE A 61 -5.82 -5.99 -5.85
C PHE A 61 -5.41 -7.04 -4.82
N SER A 62 -4.21 -7.60 -4.97
CA SER A 62 -3.68 -8.58 -4.05
C SER A 62 -3.49 -7.98 -2.65
N LEU A 63 -2.97 -6.75 -2.57
CA LEU A 63 -2.74 -6.05 -1.32
C LEU A 63 -4.05 -5.80 -0.56
N ILE A 64 -5.09 -5.29 -1.23
CA ILE A 64 -6.37 -5.03 -0.56
C ILE A 64 -7.04 -6.31 -0.08
N LEU A 65 -7.00 -7.38 -0.87
CA LEU A 65 -7.55 -8.68 -0.46
C LEU A 65 -6.77 -9.27 0.71
N PHE A 66 -5.44 -9.13 0.69
CA PHE A 66 -4.59 -9.53 1.80
C PHE A 66 -4.90 -8.74 3.08
N MET A 67 -5.11 -7.42 2.98
CA MET A 67 -5.48 -6.59 4.13
C MET A 67 -6.80 -7.06 4.76
N TYR A 68 -7.78 -7.40 3.93
CA TYR A 68 -9.04 -7.99 4.42
C TYR A 68 -8.82 -9.31 5.13
N TYR A 69 -8.07 -10.21 4.50
CA TYR A 69 -7.78 -11.52 5.07
C TYR A 69 -7.01 -11.40 6.40
N ALA A 70 -5.97 -10.58 6.45
CA ALA A 70 -5.18 -10.36 7.65
C ALA A 70 -6.02 -9.77 8.80
N ASN A 71 -6.93 -8.84 8.49
CA ASN A 71 -7.83 -8.29 9.51
C ASN A 71 -8.84 -9.32 10.05
N LEU A 72 -9.27 -10.26 9.21
CA LEU A 72 -10.16 -11.34 9.64
C LEU A 72 -9.44 -12.39 10.51
N GLN A 73 -8.17 -12.69 10.20
CA GLN A 73 -7.37 -13.68 10.93
C GLN A 73 -6.81 -13.11 12.24
N ASP A 74 -6.70 -11.78 12.34
CA ASP A 74 -6.15 -11.07 13.51
C ASP A 74 -4.77 -11.59 14.00
N PRO A 75 -3.77 -11.70 13.11
CA PRO A 75 -2.47 -12.25 13.46
C PRO A 75 -1.69 -11.29 14.37
N ASP A 76 -0.79 -11.86 15.20
CA ASP A 76 0.11 -11.09 16.06
C ASP A 76 1.13 -10.25 15.28
N LEU A 77 1.55 -10.71 14.10
CA LEU A 77 2.51 -10.05 13.23
C LEU A 77 2.11 -10.21 11.76
N ILE A 78 2.18 -9.11 11.02
CA ILE A 78 2.01 -9.08 9.57
C ILE A 78 3.36 -8.74 8.94
N ILE A 79 3.81 -9.55 7.99
CA ILE A 79 5.05 -9.28 7.24
C ILE A 79 4.66 -8.92 5.81
N LEU A 80 5.15 -7.76 5.35
CA LEU A 80 4.96 -7.26 3.99
C LEU A 80 6.33 -7.14 3.32
N ASP A 81 6.55 -7.96 2.30
CA ASP A 81 7.78 -7.95 1.52
C ASP A 81 7.55 -7.18 0.23
N ASP A 82 8.14 -6.01 0.16
CA ASP A 82 8.14 -5.09 -0.98
C ASP A 82 6.74 -4.78 -1.58
N PRO A 83 5.76 -4.44 -0.74
CA PRO A 83 4.35 -4.36 -1.16
C PRO A 83 4.05 -3.18 -2.08
N ILE A 84 4.95 -2.18 -2.17
CA ILE A 84 4.69 -0.91 -2.86
C ILE A 84 5.56 -0.68 -4.11
N SER A 85 6.55 -1.52 -4.39
CA SER A 85 7.52 -1.32 -5.49
C SER A 85 6.89 -1.18 -6.88
N SER A 86 5.79 -1.89 -7.11
CA SER A 86 5.11 -1.89 -8.40
C SER A 86 4.25 -0.66 -8.69
N PHE A 87 4.13 0.26 -7.72
CA PHE A 87 3.34 1.48 -7.89
C PHE A 87 4.20 2.66 -8.32
N ASP A 88 3.57 3.59 -9.03
CA ASP A 88 4.20 4.88 -9.34
C ASP A 88 4.50 5.67 -8.06
N THR A 89 5.58 6.43 -8.05
CA THR A 89 6.06 7.20 -6.89
C THR A 89 4.95 8.02 -6.22
N ASN A 90 4.14 8.72 -7.00
CA ASN A 90 3.03 9.53 -6.48
C ASN A 90 1.95 8.71 -5.78
N LYS A 91 1.81 7.41 -6.10
CA LYS A 91 0.81 6.51 -5.52
C LYS A 91 1.34 5.80 -4.27
N LYS A 92 2.65 5.56 -4.18
CA LYS A 92 3.26 4.84 -3.05
C LYS A 92 2.90 5.46 -1.71
N TYR A 93 3.08 6.79 -1.59
CA TYR A 93 2.72 7.51 -0.37
C TYR A 93 1.23 7.39 -0.02
N ALA A 94 0.34 7.56 -1.00
CA ALA A 94 -1.10 7.45 -0.80
C ALA A 94 -1.52 6.04 -0.33
N ILE A 95 -0.88 5.02 -0.89
CA ILE A 95 -1.11 3.61 -0.51
C ILE A 95 -0.62 3.36 0.92
N LEU A 96 0.59 3.81 1.30
CA LEU A 96 1.11 3.70 2.67
C LEU A 96 0.18 4.41 3.67
N GLN A 97 -0.27 5.63 3.34
CA GLN A 97 -1.24 6.34 4.17
C GLN A 97 -2.52 5.52 4.36
N ARG A 98 -3.02 4.91 3.30
CA ARG A 98 -4.23 4.08 3.36
C ARG A 98 -4.02 2.79 4.15
N MET A 99 -2.84 2.19 4.06
CA MET A 99 -2.50 0.96 4.80
C MET A 99 -2.43 1.20 6.30
N PHE A 100 -1.86 2.32 6.75
CA PHE A 100 -1.50 2.52 8.17
C PHE A 100 -2.30 3.59 8.88
N LYS A 101 -3.01 4.48 8.17
CA LYS A 101 -3.86 5.48 8.81
C LYS A 101 -5.32 5.03 8.86
N ASN A 102 -5.95 5.37 9.96
CA ASN A 102 -7.35 5.06 10.24
C ASN A 102 -8.26 6.05 9.47
N VAL A 103 -8.27 5.97 8.15
CA VAL A 103 -9.14 6.78 7.28
C VAL A 103 -10.25 5.86 6.76
N GLY A 104 -11.43 5.97 7.34
CA GLY A 104 -12.58 5.16 6.93
C GLY A 104 -12.75 3.86 7.73
N ASN A 105 -13.14 2.78 7.05
CA ASN A 105 -13.44 1.51 7.70
C ASN A 105 -12.18 0.78 8.18
N LYS A 106 -12.20 0.32 9.44
CA LYS A 106 -11.10 -0.40 10.09
C LYS A 106 -10.70 -1.71 9.42
N ASN A 107 -11.58 -2.30 8.60
CA ASN A 107 -11.34 -3.58 7.94
C ASN A 107 -10.38 -3.50 6.74
N VAL A 108 -9.94 -2.30 6.36
CA VAL A 108 -9.10 -2.04 5.17
C VAL A 108 -7.85 -1.25 5.56
N THR A 109 -7.39 -1.42 6.77
CA THR A 109 -6.16 -0.76 7.27
C THR A 109 -5.45 -1.69 8.23
N PHE A 110 -4.14 -1.55 8.31
CA PHE A 110 -3.31 -2.20 9.33
C PHE A 110 -3.13 -1.33 10.58
N ALA A 111 -3.86 -0.22 10.69
CA ALA A 111 -3.79 0.64 11.87
C ALA A 111 -4.11 -0.16 13.14
N GLY A 112 -3.18 -0.10 14.11
CA GLY A 112 -3.28 -0.86 15.36
C GLY A 112 -2.81 -2.30 15.29
N LYS A 113 -2.23 -2.75 14.16
CA LYS A 113 -1.58 -4.05 14.00
C LYS A 113 -0.06 -3.90 14.11
N THR A 114 0.62 -4.97 14.51
CA THR A 114 2.07 -5.06 14.41
C THR A 114 2.45 -5.48 13.00
N VAL A 115 3.18 -4.62 12.29
CA VAL A 115 3.54 -4.85 10.90
C VAL A 115 5.04 -4.67 10.72
N LEU A 116 5.69 -5.64 10.09
CA LEU A 116 7.04 -5.55 9.55
C LEU A 116 6.93 -5.30 8.04
N LEU A 117 7.33 -4.12 7.60
CA LEU A 117 7.38 -3.76 6.18
C LEU A 117 8.83 -3.77 5.72
N LEU A 118 9.15 -4.62 4.75
CA LEU A 118 10.44 -4.67 4.07
C LEU A 118 10.29 -4.01 2.71
N THR A 119 11.21 -3.15 2.34
CA THR A 119 11.20 -2.49 1.03
C THR A 119 12.60 -2.02 0.66
N HIS A 120 12.87 -1.89 -0.63
CA HIS A 120 14.07 -1.25 -1.15
C HIS A 120 13.82 0.23 -1.51
N ASP A 121 12.59 0.70 -1.37
CA ASP A 121 12.19 2.09 -1.64
C ASP A 121 12.37 2.95 -0.38
N PHE A 122 13.41 3.76 -0.35
CA PHE A 122 13.69 4.63 0.79
C PHE A 122 12.78 5.87 0.84
N GLU A 123 12.57 6.52 -0.30
CA GLU A 123 11.85 7.80 -0.40
C GLU A 123 10.40 7.73 0.15
N PRO A 124 9.54 6.77 -0.24
CA PRO A 124 8.19 6.68 0.30
C PRO A 124 8.13 6.44 1.81
N ILE A 125 9.15 5.77 2.37
CA ILE A 125 9.21 5.50 3.82
C ILE A 125 9.60 6.76 4.57
N THR A 126 10.61 7.51 4.10
CA THR A 126 10.99 8.79 4.71
C THR A 126 9.84 9.80 4.64
N ASP A 127 9.16 9.92 3.51
CA ASP A 127 7.99 10.77 3.36
C ASP A 127 6.87 10.36 4.32
N PHE A 128 6.63 9.07 4.47
CA PHE A 128 5.60 8.55 5.36
C PHE A 128 5.90 8.87 6.82
N ILE A 129 7.15 8.77 7.25
CA ILE A 129 7.60 9.09 8.62
C ILE A 129 7.54 10.60 8.85
N VAL A 130 8.13 11.40 7.97
CA VAL A 130 8.27 12.85 8.13
C VAL A 130 6.95 13.57 7.95
N VAL A 131 6.27 13.36 6.82
CA VAL A 131 4.99 14.01 6.51
C VAL A 131 3.86 13.39 7.32
N GLY A 132 3.94 12.09 7.54
CA GLY A 132 3.00 11.32 8.34
C GLY A 132 3.00 11.68 9.81
N LYS A 133 4.08 12.32 10.32
CA LYS A 133 4.30 12.59 11.74
C LYS A 133 4.01 11.35 12.58
N LEU A 134 4.62 10.23 12.17
CA LEU A 134 4.48 9.01 12.94
C LEU A 134 5.08 9.22 14.33
N ASP A 135 4.36 8.78 15.32
CA ASP A 135 4.82 8.71 16.69
C ASP A 135 5.93 7.65 16.78
N GLU A 136 7.13 8.05 17.18
CA GLU A 136 8.30 7.16 17.32
C GLU A 136 8.02 5.96 18.25
N SER A 137 7.05 6.10 19.16
CA SER A 137 6.58 4.99 19.98
C SER A 137 5.78 3.93 19.20
N LYS A 138 5.37 4.24 17.97
CA LYS A 138 4.48 3.40 17.14
C LYS A 138 5.13 2.89 15.87
N ALA A 139 6.18 3.53 15.40
CA ALA A 139 6.87 3.12 14.19
C ALA A 139 8.36 3.44 14.27
N VAL A 140 9.16 2.46 13.93
CA VAL A 140 10.61 2.58 13.79
C VAL A 140 10.95 2.22 12.36
N ALA A 141 11.86 2.94 11.74
CA ALA A 141 12.40 2.61 10.44
C ALA A 141 13.92 2.52 10.51
N SER A 142 14.46 1.50 9.88
CA SER A 142 15.88 1.27 9.77
C SER A 142 16.25 0.81 8.37
N PHE A 143 17.51 0.97 7.99
CA PHE A 143 18.03 0.41 6.76
C PHE A 143 19.17 -0.55 7.05
N ILE A 144 19.26 -1.58 6.22
CA ILE A 144 20.29 -2.60 6.31
C ILE A 144 21.38 -2.27 5.26
N CYS A 145 22.60 -2.11 5.70
CA CYS A 145 23.74 -1.90 4.81
C CYS A 145 24.84 -2.94 5.04
N ASN A 146 25.60 -3.21 3.98
CA ASN A 146 26.78 -4.07 4.08
C ASN A 146 28.02 -3.18 4.15
N VAL A 147 28.73 -3.26 5.27
CA VAL A 147 29.99 -2.53 5.48
C VAL A 147 31.09 -3.56 5.67
N GLU A 148 32.00 -3.65 4.71
CA GLU A 148 33.16 -4.57 4.74
C GLU A 148 32.78 -6.05 4.99
N GLY A 149 31.66 -6.50 4.43
CA GLY A 149 31.16 -7.87 4.60
C GLY A 149 30.29 -8.09 5.82
N ASN A 150 30.13 -7.10 6.68
CA ASN A 150 29.24 -7.16 7.83
C ASN A 150 27.90 -6.50 7.53
N VAL A 151 26.81 -7.16 7.90
CA VAL A 151 25.46 -6.59 7.82
C VAL A 151 25.23 -5.72 9.05
N ILE A 152 24.96 -4.44 8.80
CA ILE A 152 24.73 -3.43 9.83
C ILE A 152 23.34 -2.85 9.63
N GLU A 153 22.55 -2.78 10.71
CA GLU A 153 21.31 -2.06 10.78
C GLU A 153 21.57 -0.64 11.28
N LYS A 154 20.98 0.35 10.60
CA LYS A 154 21.02 1.76 11.00
C LYS A 154 19.63 2.33 11.04
N ASP A 155 19.29 2.96 12.15
CA ASP A 155 18.01 3.68 12.27
C ASP A 155 17.96 4.85 11.30
N ILE A 156 16.81 5.05 10.69
CA ILE A 156 16.52 6.23 9.86
C ILE A 156 16.14 7.36 10.82
N ASN A 157 16.98 8.40 10.84
CA ASN A 157 16.65 9.63 11.55
C ASN A 157 16.00 10.61 10.57
N PRO A 158 14.68 10.86 10.68
CA PRO A 158 13.97 11.73 9.74
C PRO A 158 14.54 13.15 9.68
N GLU A 159 15.11 13.65 10.80
CA GLU A 159 15.65 15.01 10.84
C GLU A 159 16.98 15.14 10.10
N ASP A 160 17.82 14.14 10.19
CA ASP A 160 19.17 14.19 9.61
C ASP A 160 19.21 13.59 8.20
N ASP A 161 18.60 12.43 7.99
CA ASP A 161 18.65 11.74 6.69
C ASP A 161 17.85 12.47 5.61
N VAL A 162 16.70 13.06 5.94
CA VAL A 162 15.92 13.88 4.99
C VAL A 162 16.63 15.19 4.67
N LYS A 163 17.29 15.82 5.66
CA LYS A 163 18.10 17.01 5.42
C LYS A 163 19.31 16.71 4.53
N LEU A 164 19.90 15.53 4.65
CA LEU A 164 21.01 15.09 3.80
C LEU A 164 20.57 15.00 2.34
N ILE A 165 19.45 14.34 2.06
CA ILE A 165 18.89 14.21 0.72
C ILE A 165 18.55 15.59 0.12
N LEU A 166 17.88 16.45 0.89
CA LEU A 166 17.55 17.81 0.46
C LEU A 166 18.80 18.68 0.22
N ARG A 167 19.87 18.43 0.97
CA ARG A 167 21.15 19.11 0.79
C ARG A 167 21.84 18.64 -0.49
N GLU A 168 21.93 17.34 -0.72
CA GLU A 168 22.46 16.77 -1.96
C GLU A 168 21.69 17.23 -3.19
N CYS A 169 20.34 17.26 -3.13
CA CYS A 169 19.52 17.80 -4.21
C CYS A 169 19.79 19.29 -4.49
N LYS A 170 20.06 20.09 -3.46
CA LYS A 170 20.41 21.51 -3.62
C LYS A 170 21.81 21.71 -4.20
N GLU A 171 22.76 20.90 -3.83
CA GLU A 171 24.12 20.92 -4.38
C GLU A 171 24.14 20.56 -5.87
N ILE A 172 23.36 19.54 -6.28
CA ILE A 172 23.19 19.15 -7.70
C ILE A 172 22.46 20.22 -8.53
N SER A 173 21.57 21.00 -7.93
CA SER A 173 20.82 22.05 -8.64
C SER A 173 21.53 23.41 -8.69
N ALA A 174 22.70 23.52 -8.09
CA ALA A 174 23.51 24.75 -8.05
C ALA A 174 24.65 24.77 -9.07
N ASP A 175 24.91 23.65 -9.76
CA ASP A 175 25.79 23.51 -10.92
C ASP A 175 24.97 23.55 -12.24
#